data_314179424e83e47dee8cf40203bf8b7b
#
_entry.id   314179424e83e47dee8cf40203bf8b7b
#
_cell.length_a   1.000
_cell.length_b   1.000
_cell.length_c   1.000
_cell.angle_alpha   90.00
_cell.angle_beta   90.00
_cell.angle_gamma   90.00
#
_symmetry.space_group_name_H-M   'P 1'
#
loop_
_entity.id
_entity.type
_entity.pdbx_description
1 polymer ?
#
loop_
_entity_poly.entity_id
_entity_poly.type
_entity_poly.pdbx_seq_one_letter_code
_entity_poly.pdbx_strand_id
1 'polypeptide(L)'
;MQLLNTLLIGITAGSIYSLMAIAFVLVWRSTRVINFAQAGMALLSTYFGYEAVTRIGSFWVALPIAMLGGAIFSALVEVILMRVLVKHSSSGPIAGVAPIIATLGLLGLIRSVIAMIWGGQDLRIPPPVSNNGFTVNGEVLVFSPLKLLILITTLILMALLTLLFQRTNLGLSLRASAYAPEIARLSGIRVDLIRNLGWPLAGAAGAVAGVFQTVNGNGNFSPDSIEFLLLLVSGFIAAVIGGLDSLLGAVIGGLFLGVVISFVLMYLSGGLFFIAPFVLLLLVLFIRPQGIIGAKAERHA
;
A
#
# COMPACT_ATOMS: atom_id res chain seq x y z
N MET A 1 -5.95 -29.15 -9.88
CA MET A 1 -6.63 -27.85 -10.07
C MET A 1 -6.75 -27.03 -8.79
N GLN A 2 -7.14 -27.60 -7.64
CA GLN A 2 -7.34 -26.85 -6.38
C GLN A 2 -6.07 -26.10 -5.92
N LEU A 3 -4.92 -26.75 -5.91
CA LEU A 3 -3.63 -26.14 -5.51
C LEU A 3 -3.27 -24.95 -6.43
N LEU A 4 -3.45 -25.09 -7.74
CA LEU A 4 -3.19 -24.03 -8.72
C LEU A 4 -4.11 -22.84 -8.48
N ASN A 5 -5.40 -23.07 -8.27
CA ASN A 5 -6.38 -22.02 -7.95
C ASN A 5 -6.02 -21.28 -6.65
N THR A 6 -5.61 -22.01 -5.60
CA THR A 6 -5.17 -21.40 -4.32
C THR A 6 -3.95 -20.51 -4.51
N LEU A 7 -2.95 -20.96 -5.28
CA LEU A 7 -1.77 -20.15 -5.62
C LEU A 7 -2.16 -18.88 -6.39
N LEU A 8 -3.01 -18.99 -7.41
CA LEU A 8 -3.43 -17.86 -8.24
C LEU A 8 -4.23 -16.83 -7.47
N ILE A 9 -5.13 -17.28 -6.56
CA ILE A 9 -5.84 -16.40 -5.62
C ILE A 9 -4.83 -15.69 -4.71
N GLY A 10 -3.88 -16.45 -4.15
CA GLY A 10 -2.85 -15.92 -3.27
C GLY A 10 -1.95 -14.88 -3.94
N ILE A 11 -1.52 -15.13 -5.17
CA ILE A 11 -0.72 -14.19 -5.96
C ILE A 11 -1.53 -12.91 -6.24
N THR A 12 -2.82 -13.03 -6.55
CA THR A 12 -3.68 -11.85 -6.80
C THR A 12 -3.85 -11.00 -5.54
N ALA A 13 -4.24 -11.61 -4.41
CA ALA A 13 -4.36 -10.90 -3.13
C ALA A 13 -3.01 -10.33 -2.69
N GLY A 14 -1.94 -11.13 -2.82
CA GLY A 14 -0.58 -10.72 -2.53
C GLY A 14 -0.09 -9.54 -3.38
N SER A 15 -0.53 -9.43 -4.62
CA SER A 15 -0.23 -8.28 -5.48
C SER A 15 -0.86 -6.99 -4.93
N ILE A 16 -2.10 -7.04 -4.45
CA ILE A 16 -2.77 -5.90 -3.82
C ILE A 16 -2.09 -5.54 -2.49
N TYR A 17 -1.74 -6.54 -1.67
CA TYR A 17 -0.97 -6.31 -0.43
C TYR A 17 0.41 -5.71 -0.70
N SER A 18 1.05 -6.11 -1.79
CA SER A 18 2.33 -5.54 -2.24
C SER A 18 2.22 -4.06 -2.60
N LEU A 19 1.15 -3.64 -3.27
CA LEU A 19 0.89 -2.23 -3.59
C LEU A 19 0.75 -1.39 -2.31
N MET A 20 -0.01 -1.88 -1.33
CA MET A 20 -0.15 -1.22 -0.04
C MET A 20 1.17 -1.24 0.75
N ALA A 21 1.93 -2.33 0.72
CA ALA A 21 3.24 -2.45 1.35
C ALA A 21 4.25 -1.47 0.73
N ILE A 22 4.24 -1.29 -0.60
CA ILE A 22 5.03 -0.27 -1.30
C ILE A 22 4.69 1.12 -0.76
N ALA A 23 3.40 1.44 -0.58
CA ALA A 23 2.98 2.72 -0.02
C ALA A 23 3.55 2.93 1.40
N PHE A 24 3.52 1.92 2.27
CA PHE A 24 4.16 1.99 3.58
C PHE A 24 5.66 2.23 3.51
N VAL A 25 6.36 1.47 2.66
CA VAL A 25 7.81 1.60 2.47
C VAL A 25 8.19 2.98 1.96
N LEU A 26 7.41 3.57 1.04
CA LEU A 26 7.67 4.91 0.51
C LEU A 26 7.56 5.99 1.60
N VAL A 27 6.54 5.95 2.44
CA VAL A 27 6.39 6.87 3.58
C VAL A 27 7.50 6.64 4.60
N TRP A 28 7.76 5.39 4.97
CA TRP A 28 8.82 5.04 5.92
C TRP A 28 10.20 5.55 5.48
N ARG A 29 10.56 5.32 4.23
CA ARG A 29 11.84 5.80 3.67
C ARG A 29 11.95 7.31 3.60
N SER A 30 10.82 7.99 3.47
CA SER A 30 10.71 9.45 3.42
C SER A 30 10.84 10.10 4.80
N THR A 31 10.05 9.67 5.77
CA THR A 31 9.87 10.36 7.06
C THR A 31 10.15 9.49 8.28
N ARG A 32 10.44 8.20 8.12
CA ARG A 32 10.58 7.22 9.20
C ARG A 32 9.33 7.10 10.09
N VAL A 33 8.18 7.46 9.54
CA VAL A 33 6.87 7.37 10.19
C VAL A 33 6.08 6.22 9.58
N ILE A 34 5.40 5.43 10.43
CA ILE A 34 4.41 4.46 9.99
C ILE A 34 3.08 5.19 9.85
N ASN A 35 2.56 5.26 8.62
CA ASN A 35 1.32 5.99 8.31
C ASN A 35 0.10 5.07 8.38
N PHE A 36 -0.58 5.01 9.51
CA PHE A 36 -1.82 4.24 9.64
C PHE A 36 -3.03 4.88 8.93
N ALA A 37 -2.94 6.16 8.53
CA ALA A 37 -3.96 6.77 7.69
C ALA A 37 -3.92 6.28 6.23
N GLN A 38 -2.95 5.43 5.87
CA GLN A 38 -2.78 4.96 4.49
C GLN A 38 -4.04 4.25 3.94
N ALA A 39 -4.78 3.51 4.79
CA ALA A 39 -6.07 2.93 4.40
C ALA A 39 -7.13 3.99 4.09
N GLY A 40 -7.24 5.03 4.93
CA GLY A 40 -8.15 6.14 4.68
C GLY A 40 -7.80 6.90 3.41
N MET A 41 -6.51 7.10 3.14
CA MET A 41 -6.04 7.73 1.90
C MET A 41 -6.37 6.87 0.67
N ALA A 42 -6.17 5.55 0.75
CA ALA A 42 -6.55 4.61 -0.30
C ALA A 42 -8.06 4.61 -0.53
N LEU A 43 -8.85 4.62 0.55
CA LEU A 43 -10.31 4.73 0.49
C LEU A 43 -10.74 6.04 -0.19
N LEU A 44 -10.22 7.19 0.25
CA LEU A 44 -10.54 8.50 -0.36
C LEU A 44 -10.18 8.54 -1.84
N SER A 45 -9.02 7.97 -2.20
CA SER A 45 -8.61 7.86 -3.61
C SER A 45 -9.56 6.98 -4.42
N THR A 46 -10.13 5.94 -3.80
CA THR A 46 -11.16 5.09 -4.42
C THR A 46 -12.45 5.89 -4.68
N TYR A 47 -12.83 6.81 -3.78
CA TYR A 47 -13.94 7.72 -4.01
C TYR A 47 -13.68 8.69 -5.17
N PHE A 48 -12.46 9.20 -5.33
CA PHE A 48 -12.09 10.01 -6.52
C PHE A 48 -12.18 9.17 -7.80
N GLY A 49 -11.76 7.91 -7.75
CA GLY A 49 -11.94 6.96 -8.85
C GLY A 49 -13.42 6.70 -9.17
N TYR A 50 -14.25 6.53 -8.16
CA TYR A 50 -15.70 6.36 -8.31
C TYR A 50 -16.34 7.57 -9.00
N GLU A 51 -16.06 8.80 -8.55
CA GLU A 51 -16.54 10.01 -9.17
C GLU A 51 -16.12 10.12 -10.65
N ALA A 52 -14.90 9.72 -10.96
CA ALA A 52 -14.41 9.72 -12.32
C ALA A 52 -15.10 8.66 -13.19
N VAL A 53 -15.32 7.44 -12.67
CA VAL A 53 -16.07 6.39 -13.41
C VAL A 53 -17.50 6.82 -13.67
N THR A 54 -18.19 7.38 -12.68
CA THR A 54 -19.59 7.78 -12.79
C THR A 54 -19.80 8.94 -13.76
N ARG A 55 -18.84 9.91 -13.81
CA ARG A 55 -18.95 11.09 -14.69
C ARG A 55 -18.41 10.85 -16.09
N ILE A 56 -17.33 10.09 -16.24
CA ILE A 56 -16.60 9.89 -17.50
C ILE A 56 -16.96 8.56 -18.17
N GLY A 57 -17.44 7.59 -17.37
CA GLY A 57 -17.82 6.26 -17.87
C GLY A 57 -16.61 5.34 -18.19
N SER A 58 -15.38 5.72 -17.82
CA SER A 58 -14.18 4.96 -18.16
C SER A 58 -13.31 4.68 -16.92
N PHE A 59 -13.12 3.41 -16.61
CA PHE A 59 -12.21 2.98 -15.55
C PHE A 59 -10.74 3.37 -15.85
N TRP A 60 -10.34 3.32 -17.12
CA TRP A 60 -8.97 3.61 -17.53
C TRP A 60 -8.56 5.08 -17.29
N VAL A 61 -9.53 5.99 -17.29
CA VAL A 61 -9.33 7.39 -16.94
C VAL A 61 -9.47 7.59 -15.42
N ALA A 62 -10.35 6.82 -14.80
CA ALA A 62 -10.60 6.91 -13.36
C ALA A 62 -9.39 6.49 -12.52
N LEU A 63 -8.66 5.45 -12.92
CA LEU A 63 -7.49 4.97 -12.19
C LEU A 63 -6.39 6.04 -12.09
N PRO A 64 -5.94 6.70 -13.18
CA PRO A 64 -5.03 7.85 -13.09
C PRO A 64 -5.57 9.01 -12.25
N ILE A 65 -6.87 9.31 -12.31
CA ILE A 65 -7.49 10.37 -11.47
C ILE A 65 -7.42 9.99 -9.99
N ALA A 66 -7.72 8.74 -9.64
CA ALA A 66 -7.57 8.23 -8.28
C ALA A 66 -6.12 8.33 -7.80
N MET A 67 -5.15 7.96 -8.65
CA MET A 67 -3.72 8.08 -8.36
C MET A 67 -3.29 9.53 -8.12
N LEU A 68 -3.71 10.44 -8.97
CA LEU A 68 -3.40 11.87 -8.84
C LEU A 68 -4.06 12.46 -7.59
N GLY A 69 -5.33 12.17 -7.36
CA GLY A 69 -6.05 12.60 -6.15
C GLY A 69 -5.39 12.08 -4.88
N GLY A 70 -5.01 10.80 -4.85
CA GLY A 70 -4.29 10.19 -3.75
C GLY A 70 -2.91 10.79 -3.54
N ALA A 71 -2.18 11.07 -4.62
CA ALA A 71 -0.87 11.72 -4.55
C ALA A 71 -0.97 13.14 -3.98
N ILE A 72 -1.90 13.94 -4.48
CA ILE A 72 -2.13 15.32 -4.01
C ILE A 72 -2.56 15.32 -2.54
N PHE A 73 -3.53 14.49 -2.18
CA PHE A 73 -4.00 14.41 -0.80
C PHE A 73 -2.89 13.97 0.16
N SER A 74 -2.10 12.96 -0.22
CA SER A 74 -0.97 12.50 0.58
C SER A 74 0.12 13.57 0.74
N ALA A 75 0.39 14.36 -0.31
CA ALA A 75 1.29 15.50 -0.24
C ALA A 75 0.78 16.59 0.71
N LEU A 76 -0.53 16.87 0.70
CA LEU A 76 -1.16 17.83 1.61
C LEU A 76 -1.04 17.37 3.07
N VAL A 77 -1.31 16.09 3.33
CA VAL A 77 -1.15 15.50 4.68
C VAL A 77 0.30 15.62 5.17
N GLU A 78 1.28 15.38 4.31
CA GLU A 78 2.69 15.57 4.68
C GLU A 78 2.97 17.02 5.06
N VAL A 79 2.59 17.96 4.20
CA VAL A 79 2.93 19.39 4.38
C VAL A 79 2.18 19.99 5.57
N ILE A 80 0.88 19.73 5.70
CA ILE A 80 0.02 20.37 6.69
C ILE A 80 0.14 19.69 8.06
N LEU A 81 0.15 18.35 8.09
CA LEU A 81 0.08 17.61 9.34
C LEU A 81 1.45 17.08 9.77
N MET A 82 2.11 16.27 8.93
CA MET A 82 3.30 15.54 9.36
C MET A 82 4.50 16.45 9.57
N ARG A 83 4.74 17.41 8.70
CA ARG A 83 5.83 18.36 8.84
C ARG A 83 5.70 19.18 10.10
N VAL A 84 4.49 19.67 10.42
CA VAL A 84 4.20 20.44 11.61
C VAL A 84 4.39 19.57 12.87
N LEU A 85 3.85 18.35 12.83
CA LEU A 85 3.94 17.43 13.95
C LEU A 85 5.38 17.04 14.28
N VAL A 86 6.16 16.63 13.29
CA VAL A 86 7.55 16.22 13.47
C VAL A 86 8.39 17.38 13.99
N LYS A 87 8.15 18.61 13.51
CA LYS A 87 8.86 19.81 13.99
C LYS A 87 8.59 20.10 15.48
N HIS A 88 7.37 19.87 15.96
CA HIS A 88 6.99 20.17 17.36
C HIS A 88 7.21 18.99 18.31
N SER A 89 7.31 17.76 17.79
CA SER A 89 7.49 16.53 18.59
C SER A 89 8.94 16.04 18.60
N SER A 90 9.91 16.85 18.16
CA SER A 90 11.30 16.43 17.97
C SER A 90 12.08 16.10 19.26
N SER A 91 11.52 16.37 20.43
CA SER A 91 12.16 16.12 21.73
C SER A 91 11.17 15.61 22.77
N GLY A 92 11.55 14.53 23.46
CA GLY A 92 10.78 13.94 24.56
C GLY A 92 10.27 12.52 24.31
N PRO A 93 9.73 11.85 25.35
CA PRO A 93 9.32 10.43 25.26
C PRO A 93 8.14 10.18 24.30
N ILE A 94 7.40 11.23 23.92
CA ILE A 94 6.22 11.15 23.03
C ILE A 94 6.59 11.32 21.56
N ALA A 95 7.82 11.77 21.25
CA ALA A 95 8.24 12.10 19.88
C ALA A 95 8.04 10.95 18.87
N GLY A 96 8.30 9.71 19.25
CA GLY A 96 8.14 8.54 18.38
C GLY A 96 6.69 8.07 18.22
N VAL A 97 5.81 8.38 19.18
CA VAL A 97 4.43 7.87 19.22
C VAL A 97 3.44 8.88 18.63
N ALA A 98 3.72 10.17 18.75
CA ALA A 98 2.84 11.24 18.27
C ALA A 98 2.44 11.12 16.79
N PRO A 99 3.34 10.81 15.85
CA PRO A 99 2.95 10.61 14.44
C PRO A 99 2.01 9.41 14.24
N ILE A 100 2.17 8.35 15.03
CA ILE A 100 1.32 7.16 14.96
C ILE A 100 -0.10 7.52 15.40
N ILE A 101 -0.24 8.18 16.54
CA ILE A 101 -1.55 8.63 17.07
C ILE A 101 -2.22 9.59 16.07
N ALA A 102 -1.46 10.53 15.52
CA ALA A 102 -1.98 11.48 14.55
C ALA A 102 -2.49 10.81 13.27
N THR A 103 -1.78 9.79 12.76
CA THR A 103 -2.24 9.06 11.57
C THR A 103 -3.46 8.18 11.85
N LEU A 104 -3.59 7.62 13.06
CA LEU A 104 -4.81 6.91 13.48
C LEU A 104 -6.00 7.87 13.59
N GLY A 105 -5.81 9.06 14.20
CA GLY A 105 -6.84 10.09 14.24
C GLY A 105 -7.23 10.58 12.84
N LEU A 106 -6.24 10.76 11.96
CA LEU A 106 -6.47 11.13 10.57
C LEU A 106 -7.27 10.07 9.80
N LEU A 107 -7.05 8.77 10.05
CA LEU A 107 -7.84 7.70 9.47
C LEU A 107 -9.34 7.86 9.79
N GLY A 108 -9.66 8.10 11.07
CA GLY A 108 -11.03 8.34 11.50
C GLY A 108 -11.63 9.60 10.88
N LEU A 109 -10.86 10.68 10.84
CA LEU A 109 -11.27 11.95 10.23
C LEU A 109 -11.58 11.78 8.74
N ILE A 110 -10.70 11.12 7.98
CA ILE A 110 -10.92 10.87 6.54
C ILE A 110 -12.22 10.08 6.33
N ARG A 111 -12.46 9.01 7.10
CA ARG A 111 -13.69 8.21 7.01
C ARG A 111 -14.94 9.05 7.30
N SER A 112 -14.91 9.87 8.34
CA SER A 112 -16.02 10.75 8.70
C SER A 112 -16.29 11.79 7.62
N VAL A 113 -15.25 12.41 7.05
CA VAL A 113 -15.40 13.38 5.96
C VAL A 113 -15.97 12.71 4.71
N ILE A 114 -15.52 11.50 4.36
CA ILE A 114 -16.08 10.72 3.25
C ILE A 114 -17.57 10.46 3.49
N ALA A 115 -17.95 10.00 4.68
CA ALA A 115 -19.35 9.74 5.03
C ALA A 115 -20.22 11.00 4.97
N MET A 116 -19.67 12.18 5.31
CA MET A 116 -20.38 13.46 5.20
C MET A 116 -20.59 13.88 3.74
N ILE A 117 -19.66 13.61 2.83
CA ILE A 117 -19.71 14.05 1.42
C ILE A 117 -20.51 13.07 0.55
N TRP A 118 -20.26 11.77 0.68
CA TRP A 118 -20.85 10.72 -0.18
C TRP A 118 -21.93 9.88 0.51
N GLY A 119 -22.15 10.09 1.81
CA GLY A 119 -23.05 9.26 2.61
C GLY A 119 -22.40 7.97 3.11
N GLY A 120 -23.13 7.22 3.93
CA GLY A 120 -22.67 5.95 4.51
C GLY A 120 -23.08 4.70 3.71
N GLN A 121 -23.68 4.87 2.52
CA GLN A 121 -24.19 3.74 1.73
C GLN A 121 -23.06 3.11 0.91
N ASP A 122 -23.27 1.82 0.54
CA ASP A 122 -22.39 1.12 -0.37
C ASP A 122 -22.47 1.72 -1.78
N LEU A 123 -21.33 2.15 -2.29
CA LEU A 123 -21.13 2.57 -3.67
C LEU A 123 -20.44 1.46 -4.45
N ARG A 124 -20.50 1.51 -5.80
CA ARG A 124 -19.97 0.45 -6.63
C ARG A 124 -19.11 0.99 -7.77
N ILE A 125 -17.90 0.44 -7.91
CA ILE A 125 -17.06 0.61 -9.10
C ILE A 125 -17.17 -0.67 -9.93
N PRO A 126 -17.68 -0.58 -11.20
CA PRO A 126 -17.71 -1.76 -12.06
C PRO A 126 -16.27 -2.17 -12.44
N PRO A 127 -15.97 -3.47 -12.47
CA PRO A 127 -14.67 -3.93 -12.92
C PRO A 127 -14.46 -3.60 -14.40
N PRO A 128 -13.25 -3.18 -14.82
CA PRO A 128 -12.96 -2.77 -16.21
C PRO A 128 -12.94 -3.91 -17.21
N VAL A 129 -12.75 -5.12 -16.71
CA VAL A 129 -12.71 -6.36 -17.49
C VAL A 129 -13.43 -7.48 -16.72
N SER A 130 -13.77 -8.55 -17.42
CA SER A 130 -14.47 -9.68 -16.81
C SER A 130 -13.75 -10.27 -15.60
N ASN A 131 -14.50 -10.55 -14.56
CA ASN A 131 -14.02 -11.31 -13.40
C ASN A 131 -14.31 -12.81 -13.51
N ASN A 132 -14.89 -13.26 -14.61
CA ASN A 132 -15.09 -14.69 -14.88
C ASN A 132 -13.75 -15.36 -15.14
N GLY A 133 -13.54 -16.51 -14.49
CA GLY A 133 -12.30 -17.28 -14.65
C GLY A 133 -12.12 -17.85 -16.06
N PHE A 134 -10.87 -18.13 -16.42
CA PHE A 134 -10.57 -18.78 -17.69
C PHE A 134 -11.00 -20.25 -17.66
N THR A 135 -11.58 -20.73 -18.75
CA THR A 135 -11.95 -22.15 -18.90
C THR A 135 -10.80 -22.88 -19.63
N VAL A 136 -10.21 -23.86 -18.97
CA VAL A 136 -9.13 -24.69 -19.53
C VAL A 136 -9.53 -26.16 -19.43
N ASN A 137 -9.61 -26.85 -20.55
CA ASN A 137 -10.02 -28.26 -20.64
C ASN A 137 -11.38 -28.58 -19.95
N GLY A 138 -12.33 -27.64 -20.01
CA GLY A 138 -13.65 -27.81 -19.39
C GLY A 138 -13.72 -27.47 -17.89
N GLU A 139 -12.59 -27.19 -17.25
CA GLU A 139 -12.54 -26.71 -15.87
C GLU A 139 -12.35 -25.20 -15.80
N VAL A 140 -13.03 -24.54 -14.85
CA VAL A 140 -12.92 -23.10 -14.64
C VAL A 140 -11.79 -22.81 -13.67
N LEU A 141 -10.74 -22.14 -14.16
CA LEU A 141 -9.71 -21.56 -13.31
C LEU A 141 -10.28 -20.33 -12.58
N VAL A 142 -9.99 -20.18 -11.31
CA VAL A 142 -10.39 -18.99 -10.54
C VAL A 142 -9.66 -17.72 -10.99
N PHE A 143 -8.62 -17.86 -11.80
CA PHE A 143 -7.88 -16.74 -12.37
C PHE A 143 -8.66 -16.11 -13.53
N SER A 144 -8.89 -14.80 -13.46
CA SER A 144 -9.71 -14.03 -14.41
C SER A 144 -8.89 -12.95 -15.11
N PRO A 145 -9.38 -12.37 -16.23
CA PRO A 145 -8.76 -11.20 -16.85
C PRO A 145 -8.53 -10.03 -15.87
N LEU A 146 -9.44 -9.83 -14.92
CA LEU A 146 -9.29 -8.82 -13.88
C LEU A 146 -8.08 -9.11 -12.97
N LYS A 147 -7.90 -10.35 -12.55
CA LYS A 147 -6.78 -10.78 -11.71
C LYS A 147 -5.45 -10.64 -12.43
N LEU A 148 -5.43 -10.96 -13.74
CA LEU A 148 -4.28 -10.74 -14.60
C LEU A 148 -3.94 -9.24 -14.70
N LEU A 149 -4.95 -8.38 -14.87
CA LEU A 149 -4.78 -6.92 -14.90
C LEU A 149 -4.15 -6.42 -13.58
N ILE A 150 -4.66 -6.86 -12.43
CA ILE A 150 -4.11 -6.50 -11.11
C ILE A 150 -2.63 -6.88 -11.02
N LEU A 151 -2.28 -8.11 -11.39
CA LEU A 151 -0.90 -8.59 -11.36
C LEU A 151 0.02 -7.76 -12.28
N ILE A 152 -0.39 -7.55 -13.54
CA ILE A 152 0.37 -6.76 -14.51
C ILE A 152 0.56 -5.33 -14.03
N THR A 153 -0.48 -4.67 -13.54
CA THR A 153 -0.40 -3.29 -13.04
C THR A 153 0.52 -3.19 -11.83
N THR A 154 0.46 -4.17 -10.92
CA THR A 154 1.39 -4.23 -9.77
C THR A 154 2.83 -4.35 -10.22
N LEU A 155 3.12 -5.23 -11.18
CA LEU A 155 4.48 -5.42 -11.72
C LEU A 155 4.96 -4.15 -12.46
N ILE A 156 4.10 -3.51 -13.24
CA ILE A 156 4.43 -2.25 -13.93
C ILE A 156 4.74 -1.16 -12.91
N LEU A 157 3.88 -0.97 -11.90
CA LEU A 157 4.10 0.04 -10.87
C LEU A 157 5.40 -0.21 -10.10
N MET A 158 5.68 -1.46 -9.74
CA MET A 158 6.92 -1.87 -9.10
C MET A 158 8.13 -1.56 -10.00
N ALA A 159 8.05 -1.91 -11.29
CA ALA A 159 9.12 -1.63 -12.25
C ALA A 159 9.37 -0.13 -12.40
N LEU A 160 8.31 0.68 -12.54
CA LEU A 160 8.40 2.14 -12.64
C LEU A 160 9.02 2.75 -11.39
N LEU A 161 8.59 2.35 -10.20
CA LEU A 161 9.18 2.83 -8.94
C LEU A 161 10.63 2.38 -8.81
N THR A 162 10.95 1.15 -9.15
CA THR A 162 12.32 0.64 -9.12
C THR A 162 13.23 1.43 -10.08
N LEU A 163 12.78 1.69 -11.31
CA LEU A 163 13.49 2.52 -12.28
C LEU A 163 13.66 3.95 -11.75
N LEU A 164 12.60 4.54 -11.20
CA LEU A 164 12.64 5.88 -10.60
C LEU A 164 13.69 5.94 -9.48
N PHE A 165 13.68 4.98 -8.56
CA PHE A 165 14.62 4.98 -7.43
C PHE A 165 16.04 4.57 -7.79
N GLN A 166 16.25 3.71 -8.79
CA GLN A 166 17.59 3.18 -9.12
C GLN A 166 18.27 3.91 -10.28
N ARG A 167 17.51 4.44 -11.25
CA ARG A 167 18.03 4.94 -12.51
C ARG A 167 17.85 6.45 -12.73
N THR A 168 17.16 7.17 -11.84
CA THR A 168 16.95 8.61 -12.00
C THR A 168 17.73 9.44 -10.99
N ASN A 169 17.98 10.71 -11.34
CA ASN A 169 18.60 11.69 -10.43
C ASN A 169 17.75 11.93 -9.17
N LEU A 170 16.42 11.83 -9.29
CA LEU A 170 15.51 11.88 -8.13
C LEU A 170 15.77 10.72 -7.17
N GLY A 171 15.92 9.51 -7.68
CA GLY A 171 16.23 8.34 -6.87
C GLY A 171 17.61 8.42 -6.23
N LEU A 172 18.61 8.96 -6.93
CA LEU A 172 19.94 9.22 -6.38
C LEU A 172 19.86 10.23 -5.23
N SER A 173 19.16 11.35 -5.44
CA SER A 173 18.96 12.39 -4.43
C SER A 173 18.19 11.89 -3.21
N LEU A 174 17.16 11.02 -3.41
CA LEU A 174 16.43 10.36 -2.32
C LEU A 174 17.34 9.48 -1.47
N ARG A 175 18.20 8.67 -2.10
CA ARG A 175 19.16 7.81 -1.38
C ARG A 175 20.21 8.63 -0.65
N ALA A 176 20.79 9.64 -1.30
CA ALA A 176 21.75 10.55 -0.68
C ALA A 176 21.16 11.28 0.53
N SER A 177 19.92 11.79 0.40
CA SER A 177 19.19 12.47 1.48
C SER A 177 18.81 11.55 2.64
N ALA A 178 18.60 10.26 2.37
CA ALA A 178 18.28 9.27 3.39
C ALA A 178 19.53 8.78 4.16
N TYR A 179 20.68 8.68 3.48
CA TYR A 179 21.91 8.15 4.05
C TYR A 179 22.72 9.23 4.79
N ALA A 180 22.91 10.39 4.16
CA ALA A 180 23.73 11.49 4.70
C ALA A 180 23.08 12.86 4.39
N PRO A 181 22.02 13.26 5.12
CA PRO A 181 21.24 14.45 4.79
C PRO A 181 22.05 15.75 4.83
N GLU A 182 23.04 15.86 5.75
CA GLU A 182 23.88 17.04 5.84
C GLU A 182 24.82 17.18 4.66
N ILE A 183 25.48 16.07 4.25
CA ILE A 183 26.35 16.06 3.08
C ILE A 183 25.54 16.34 1.80
N ALA A 184 24.35 15.78 1.69
CA ALA A 184 23.44 16.03 0.58
C ALA A 184 23.04 17.52 0.48
N ARG A 185 22.78 18.19 1.63
CA ARG A 185 22.51 19.64 1.66
C ARG A 185 23.72 20.46 1.21
N LEU A 186 24.91 20.11 1.69
CA LEU A 186 26.15 20.78 1.27
C LEU A 186 26.43 20.60 -0.24
N SER A 187 25.97 19.48 -0.82
CA SER A 187 26.05 19.21 -2.26
C SER A 187 24.94 19.88 -3.08
N GLY A 188 24.14 20.78 -2.47
CA GLY A 188 23.08 21.53 -3.15
C GLY A 188 21.76 20.79 -3.31
N ILE A 189 21.60 19.61 -2.72
CA ILE A 189 20.33 18.84 -2.77
C ILE A 189 19.34 19.45 -1.78
N ARG A 190 18.13 19.77 -2.26
CA ARG A 190 17.01 20.20 -1.42
C ARG A 190 16.42 19.01 -0.67
N VAL A 191 17.10 18.57 0.38
CA VAL A 191 16.79 17.34 1.14
C VAL A 191 15.31 17.29 1.56
N ASP A 192 14.78 18.41 2.07
CA ASP A 192 13.39 18.44 2.55
C ASP A 192 12.36 18.23 1.44
N LEU A 193 12.60 18.81 0.25
CA LEU A 193 11.73 18.64 -0.90
C LEU A 193 11.81 17.21 -1.45
N ILE A 194 13.01 16.66 -1.52
CA ILE A 194 13.24 15.30 -2.01
C ILE A 194 12.62 14.26 -1.08
N ARG A 195 12.79 14.42 0.24
CA ARG A 195 12.18 13.51 1.23
C ARG A 195 10.67 13.50 1.13
N ASN A 196 10.05 14.65 0.90
CA ASN A 196 8.59 14.77 0.82
C ASN A 196 7.96 14.05 -0.38
N LEU A 197 8.73 13.73 -1.44
CA LEU A 197 8.23 12.99 -2.60
C LEU A 197 7.74 11.58 -2.28
N GLY A 198 8.18 10.98 -1.17
CA GLY A 198 7.72 9.67 -0.74
C GLY A 198 6.21 9.62 -0.45
N TRP A 199 5.65 10.69 0.11
CA TRP A 199 4.21 10.76 0.43
C TRP A 199 3.31 10.76 -0.79
N PRO A 200 3.48 11.64 -1.81
CA PRO A 200 2.70 11.60 -3.05
C PRO A 200 2.79 10.24 -3.76
N LEU A 201 3.99 9.66 -3.83
CA LEU A 201 4.18 8.35 -4.45
C LEU A 201 3.45 7.25 -3.66
N ALA A 202 3.46 7.32 -2.33
CA ALA A 202 2.71 6.41 -1.47
C ALA A 202 1.19 6.59 -1.64
N GLY A 203 0.72 7.84 -1.77
CA GLY A 203 -0.69 8.13 -2.07
C GLY A 203 -1.13 7.54 -3.41
N ALA A 204 -0.31 7.67 -4.46
CA ALA A 204 -0.58 7.07 -5.76
C ALA A 204 -0.61 5.53 -5.71
N ALA A 205 0.37 4.91 -5.05
CA ALA A 205 0.43 3.45 -4.89
C ALA A 205 -0.75 2.92 -4.06
N GLY A 206 -1.08 3.61 -2.95
CA GLY A 206 -2.25 3.30 -2.12
C GLY A 206 -3.57 3.45 -2.87
N ALA A 207 -3.70 4.44 -3.76
CA ALA A 207 -4.87 4.60 -4.63
C ALA A 207 -5.09 3.37 -5.52
N VAL A 208 -4.03 2.88 -6.17
CA VAL A 208 -4.11 1.65 -6.99
C VAL A 208 -4.50 0.45 -6.13
N ALA A 209 -3.91 0.32 -4.93
CA ALA A 209 -4.26 -0.76 -4.00
C ALA A 209 -5.73 -0.70 -3.59
N GLY A 210 -6.26 0.49 -3.24
CA GLY A 210 -7.65 0.67 -2.83
C GLY A 210 -8.65 0.38 -3.95
N VAL A 211 -8.41 0.92 -5.15
CA VAL A 211 -9.26 0.65 -6.33
C VAL A 211 -9.26 -0.83 -6.68
N PHE A 212 -8.09 -1.47 -6.70
CA PHE A 212 -8.01 -2.91 -7.01
C PHE A 212 -8.57 -3.80 -5.90
N GLN A 213 -8.45 -3.42 -4.63
CA GLN A 213 -9.12 -4.10 -3.53
C GLN A 213 -10.64 -4.12 -3.74
N THR A 214 -11.20 -2.96 -4.12
CA THR A 214 -12.63 -2.81 -4.38
C THR A 214 -13.09 -3.66 -5.57
N VAL A 215 -12.45 -3.55 -6.73
CA VAL A 215 -12.90 -4.28 -7.93
C VAL A 215 -12.58 -5.78 -7.89
N ASN A 216 -11.54 -6.20 -7.16
CA ASN A 216 -11.24 -7.62 -6.94
C ASN A 216 -12.26 -8.31 -6.02
N GLY A 217 -12.91 -7.54 -5.13
CA GLY A 217 -14.10 -7.96 -4.40
C GLY A 217 -15.33 -7.95 -5.30
N ASN A 218 -16.42 -7.43 -4.81
CA ASN A 218 -17.67 -7.33 -5.58
C ASN A 218 -17.87 -5.93 -6.22
N GLY A 219 -16.84 -5.09 -6.18
CA GLY A 219 -16.88 -3.70 -6.62
C GLY A 219 -17.53 -2.75 -5.61
N ASN A 220 -18.11 -3.26 -4.53
CA ASN A 220 -18.79 -2.46 -3.50
C ASN A 220 -17.77 -1.94 -2.48
N PHE A 221 -18.02 -0.74 -1.98
CA PHE A 221 -17.22 -0.12 -0.92
C PHE A 221 -18.05 0.98 -0.23
N SER A 222 -17.75 1.24 1.03
CA SER A 222 -18.37 2.30 1.85
C SER A 222 -17.34 2.89 2.81
N PRO A 223 -17.64 4.01 3.49
CA PRO A 223 -16.71 4.61 4.45
C PRO A 223 -16.29 3.65 5.56
N ASP A 224 -17.19 2.72 5.94
CA ASP A 224 -16.97 1.75 7.02
C ASP A 224 -16.48 0.37 6.54
N SER A 225 -16.15 0.22 5.25
CA SER A 225 -15.66 -1.04 4.70
C SER A 225 -14.46 -1.57 5.48
N ILE A 226 -14.61 -2.77 6.02
CA ILE A 226 -13.56 -3.47 6.78
C ILE A 226 -12.40 -3.88 5.89
N GLU A 227 -12.65 -4.05 4.59
CA GLU A 227 -11.68 -4.46 3.59
C GLU A 227 -10.48 -3.51 3.52
N PHE A 228 -10.70 -2.20 3.74
CA PHE A 228 -9.62 -1.22 3.77
C PHE A 228 -8.77 -1.32 5.04
N LEU A 229 -9.37 -1.69 6.19
CA LEU A 229 -8.59 -1.99 7.41
C LEU A 229 -7.78 -3.27 7.25
N LEU A 230 -8.36 -4.30 6.64
CA LEU A 230 -7.66 -5.55 6.35
C LEU A 230 -6.51 -5.31 5.36
N LEU A 231 -6.74 -4.46 4.36
CA LEU A 231 -5.71 -4.03 3.41
C LEU A 231 -4.57 -3.27 4.11
N LEU A 232 -4.90 -2.38 5.06
CA LEU A 232 -3.91 -1.68 5.89
C LEU A 232 -3.04 -2.68 6.65
N VAL A 233 -3.68 -3.58 7.40
CA VAL A 233 -2.98 -4.57 8.24
C VAL A 233 -2.12 -5.49 7.38
N SER A 234 -2.68 -6.04 6.30
CA SER A 234 -1.96 -6.94 5.40
C SER A 234 -0.81 -6.24 4.69
N GLY A 235 -1.01 -4.99 4.25
CA GLY A 235 0.05 -4.18 3.63
C GLY A 235 1.18 -3.84 4.61
N PHE A 236 0.84 -3.48 5.85
CA PHE A 236 1.83 -3.23 6.89
C PHE A 236 2.63 -4.51 7.23
N ILE A 237 1.94 -5.62 7.46
CA ILE A 237 2.57 -6.92 7.72
C ILE A 237 3.48 -7.31 6.55
N ALA A 238 3.03 -7.17 5.31
CA ALA A 238 3.80 -7.43 4.11
C ALA A 238 5.06 -6.56 4.03
N ALA A 239 4.96 -5.27 4.37
CA ALA A 239 6.09 -4.35 4.40
C ALA A 239 7.12 -4.73 5.48
N VAL A 240 6.66 -5.16 6.66
CA VAL A 240 7.54 -5.62 7.74
C VAL A 240 8.21 -6.94 7.39
N ILE A 241 7.45 -7.92 6.87
CA ILE A 241 7.97 -9.21 6.40
C ILE A 241 9.03 -8.99 5.31
N GLY A 242 8.75 -8.12 4.36
CA GLY A 242 9.67 -7.82 3.27
C GLY A 242 10.90 -7.01 3.70
N GLY A 243 10.75 -6.21 4.75
CA GLY A 243 11.71 -5.22 5.24
C GLY A 243 11.31 -3.80 4.82
N LEU A 244 11.06 -2.92 5.80
CA LEU A 244 10.56 -1.55 5.60
C LEU A 244 11.49 -0.65 4.75
N ASP A 245 12.75 -1.02 4.60
CA ASP A 245 13.71 -0.27 3.81
C ASP A 245 13.84 -0.77 2.36
N SER A 246 13.10 -1.83 1.97
CA SER A 246 13.21 -2.48 0.65
C SER A 246 11.90 -2.50 -0.11
N LEU A 247 11.84 -1.78 -1.26
CA LEU A 247 10.67 -1.85 -2.17
C LEU A 247 10.48 -3.25 -2.76
N LEU A 248 11.57 -3.94 -3.15
CA LEU A 248 11.51 -5.33 -3.59
C LEU A 248 11.04 -6.25 -2.47
N GLY A 249 11.53 -5.97 -1.23
CA GLY A 249 11.08 -6.68 -0.05
C GLY A 249 9.57 -6.55 0.14
N ALA A 250 9.02 -5.35 0.04
CA ALA A 250 7.58 -5.12 0.16
C ALA A 250 6.75 -5.96 -0.82
N VAL A 251 7.21 -6.09 -2.08
CA VAL A 251 6.53 -6.91 -3.08
C VAL A 251 6.61 -8.39 -2.75
N ILE A 252 7.81 -8.89 -2.41
CA ILE A 252 7.99 -10.30 -2.05
C ILE A 252 7.23 -10.63 -0.76
N GLY A 253 7.26 -9.73 0.23
CA GLY A 253 6.50 -9.87 1.47
C GLY A 253 4.99 -9.92 1.24
N GLY A 254 4.47 -9.07 0.34
CA GLY A 254 3.05 -9.06 -0.03
C GLY A 254 2.63 -10.31 -0.77
N LEU A 255 3.39 -10.75 -1.77
CA LEU A 255 3.11 -11.99 -2.50
C LEU A 255 3.18 -13.20 -1.57
N PHE A 256 4.20 -13.27 -0.72
CA PHE A 256 4.35 -14.35 0.27
C PHE A 256 3.18 -14.38 1.25
N LEU A 257 2.81 -13.23 1.81
CA LEU A 257 1.67 -13.12 2.72
C LEU A 257 0.37 -13.56 2.05
N GLY A 258 0.10 -13.07 0.82
CA GLY A 258 -1.10 -13.42 0.08
C GLY A 258 -1.22 -14.90 -0.22
N VAL A 259 -0.11 -15.54 -0.63
CA VAL A 259 -0.06 -16.99 -0.86
C VAL A 259 -0.33 -17.74 0.45
N VAL A 260 0.37 -17.41 1.53
CA VAL A 260 0.18 -18.09 2.83
C VAL A 260 -1.27 -17.96 3.32
N ILE A 261 -1.86 -16.75 3.28
CA ILE A 261 -3.25 -16.53 3.68
C ILE A 261 -4.20 -17.38 2.83
N SER A 262 -3.99 -17.44 1.51
CA SER A 262 -4.85 -18.26 0.64
C SER A 262 -4.77 -19.75 0.95
N PHE A 263 -3.59 -20.27 1.30
CA PHE A 263 -3.43 -21.64 1.74
C PHE A 263 -4.11 -21.90 3.09
N VAL A 264 -3.98 -20.97 4.04
CA VAL A 264 -4.66 -21.06 5.34
C VAL A 264 -6.17 -21.11 5.17
N LEU A 265 -6.72 -20.22 4.34
CA LEU A 265 -8.16 -20.19 4.07
C LEU A 265 -8.69 -21.45 3.40
N MET A 266 -7.92 -22.03 2.47
CA MET A 266 -8.36 -23.18 1.69
C MET A 266 -8.22 -24.50 2.40
N TYR A 267 -7.16 -24.69 3.20
CA TYR A 267 -6.79 -25.98 3.77
C TYR A 267 -6.96 -26.09 5.29
N LEU A 268 -7.02 -24.95 6.01
CA LEU A 268 -7.23 -24.98 7.46
C LEU A 268 -8.66 -24.51 7.81
N SER A 269 -8.88 -23.22 7.90
CA SER A 269 -10.18 -22.68 8.28
C SER A 269 -10.32 -21.21 7.90
N GLY A 270 -11.52 -20.78 7.45
CA GLY A 270 -11.83 -19.37 7.20
C GLY A 270 -11.70 -18.48 8.44
N GLY A 271 -11.94 -19.03 9.64
CA GLY A 271 -11.78 -18.28 10.90
C GLY A 271 -10.35 -17.86 11.20
N LEU A 272 -9.35 -18.51 10.59
CA LEU A 272 -7.94 -18.15 10.75
C LEU A 272 -7.50 -16.96 9.89
N PHE A 273 -8.37 -16.45 9.03
CA PHE A 273 -8.06 -15.31 8.17
C PHE A 273 -7.50 -14.10 8.92
N PHE A 274 -8.09 -13.76 10.06
CA PHE A 274 -7.66 -12.62 10.87
C PHE A 274 -6.40 -12.91 11.70
N ILE A 275 -6.15 -14.16 12.06
CA ILE A 275 -5.05 -14.55 12.94
C ILE A 275 -3.79 -14.88 12.15
N ALA A 276 -3.91 -15.51 11.00
CA ALA A 276 -2.78 -15.98 10.20
C ALA A 276 -1.77 -14.90 9.82
N PRO A 277 -2.16 -13.68 9.42
CA PRO A 277 -1.20 -12.60 9.11
C PRO A 277 -0.33 -12.24 10.31
N PHE A 278 -0.91 -12.18 11.52
CA PHE A 278 -0.18 -11.83 12.74
C PHE A 278 0.75 -12.96 13.20
N VAL A 279 0.31 -14.20 13.11
CA VAL A 279 1.16 -15.37 13.40
C VAL A 279 2.35 -15.37 12.45
N LEU A 280 2.12 -15.15 11.16
CA LEU A 280 3.19 -15.09 10.17
C LEU A 280 4.15 -13.94 10.46
N LEU A 281 3.63 -12.75 10.82
CA LEU A 281 4.45 -11.61 11.22
C LEU A 281 5.37 -11.97 12.39
N LEU A 282 4.81 -12.54 13.46
CA LEU A 282 5.59 -12.95 14.64
C LEU A 282 6.65 -13.97 14.30
N LEU A 283 6.30 -14.98 13.48
CA LEU A 283 7.26 -16.01 13.03
C LEU A 283 8.42 -15.36 12.24
N VAL A 284 8.12 -14.47 11.30
CA VAL A 284 9.17 -13.81 10.51
C VAL A 284 10.03 -12.91 11.39
N LEU A 285 9.44 -12.11 12.28
CA LEU A 285 10.21 -11.24 13.17
C LEU A 285 11.08 -12.04 14.17
N PHE A 286 10.61 -13.20 14.61
CA PHE A 286 11.39 -14.08 15.48
C PHE A 286 12.61 -14.69 14.76
N ILE A 287 12.47 -15.08 13.48
CA ILE A 287 13.53 -15.68 12.68
C ILE A 287 14.44 -14.61 12.04
N ARG A 288 13.85 -13.52 11.53
CA ARG A 288 14.53 -12.42 10.83
C ARG A 288 13.92 -11.08 11.21
N PRO A 289 14.35 -10.43 12.28
CA PRO A 289 13.78 -9.17 12.77
C PRO A 289 13.94 -7.99 11.78
N GLN A 290 14.82 -8.11 10.79
CA GLN A 290 15.03 -7.09 9.75
C GLN A 290 14.18 -7.34 8.48
N GLY A 291 13.32 -8.38 8.49
CA GLY A 291 12.58 -8.84 7.32
C GLY A 291 13.42 -9.72 6.38
N ILE A 292 12.77 -10.23 5.32
CA ILE A 292 13.38 -11.21 4.41
C ILE A 292 14.52 -10.57 3.58
N ILE A 293 14.33 -9.32 3.16
CA ILE A 293 15.27 -8.56 2.30
C ILE A 293 15.76 -7.28 3.00
N GLY A 294 15.66 -7.20 4.31
CA GLY A 294 16.20 -6.08 5.09
C GLY A 294 17.71 -5.98 4.96
N ALA A 295 18.25 -4.75 4.93
CA ALA A 295 19.69 -4.52 4.95
C ALA A 295 20.27 -5.09 6.24
N LYS A 296 21.37 -5.86 6.14
CA LYS A 296 22.13 -6.27 7.32
C LYS A 296 22.54 -5.01 8.09
N ALA A 297 22.22 -4.95 9.38
CA ALA A 297 22.77 -3.92 10.24
C ALA A 297 24.30 -4.04 10.17
N GLU A 298 24.97 -3.01 9.65
CA GLU A 298 26.43 -2.91 9.81
C GLU A 298 26.68 -2.83 11.32
N ARG A 299 27.30 -3.87 11.83
CA ARG A 299 27.88 -3.83 13.19
C ARG A 299 29.01 -2.81 13.12
N HIS A 300 28.77 -1.61 13.60
CA HIS A 300 29.86 -0.71 13.97
C HIS A 300 30.57 -1.38 15.15
N ALA A 301 31.73 -1.98 14.84
CA ALA A 301 32.71 -2.44 15.82
C ALA A 301 33.53 -1.24 16.28
#